data_119690fabf717617858c0dbd86827eb2
#
_entry.id   119690fabf717617858c0dbd86827eb2
#
_cell.length_a   1.000
_cell.length_b   1.000
_cell.length_c   1.000
_cell.angle_alpha   90.00
_cell.angle_beta   90.00
_cell.angle_gamma   90.00
#
_symmetry.space_group_name_H-M   'P 1'
#
loop_
_entity.id
_entity.type
_entity.pdbx_description
1 polymer ?
#
loop_
_entity_poly.entity_id
_entity_poly.type
_entity_poly.pdbx_seq_one_letter_code
_entity_poly.pdbx_strand_id
1 'polypeptide(L)'
;MNNIQRLIEQAQQNTHSAVVHHGFDESFESCIKCTACTAVCPVSRNNPMYPGPKQSGPDGERLRLKSSELYDEALKYCTNCKRCEVACPSDVKIGDIIVRARNRHLDRQNKPLMHKLRDAILSNTDLMGKMNTPLAPIVNTITGLKATKFLLE
;
A
#
# COMPACT_ATOMS: atom_id res chain seq x y z
N MET A 1 -35.17 -26.02 -12.25
CA MET A 1 -34.03 -25.08 -12.14
C MET A 1 -32.84 -25.74 -12.82
N ASN A 2 -32.36 -25.16 -13.95
CA ASN A 2 -31.31 -25.76 -14.77
C ASN A 2 -29.94 -25.65 -14.09
N ASN A 3 -29.10 -26.68 -14.24
CA ASN A 3 -27.71 -26.67 -13.71
C ASN A 3 -26.93 -25.41 -14.07
N ILE A 4 -27.19 -24.84 -15.25
CA ILE A 4 -26.57 -23.59 -15.70
C ILE A 4 -26.95 -22.40 -14.81
N GLN A 5 -28.20 -22.29 -14.40
CA GLN A 5 -28.66 -21.23 -13.50
C GLN A 5 -27.95 -21.27 -12.15
N ARG A 6 -27.77 -22.47 -11.57
CA ARG A 6 -27.01 -22.66 -10.33
C ARG A 6 -25.54 -22.29 -10.48
N LEU A 7 -24.92 -22.62 -11.59
CA LEU A 7 -23.52 -22.25 -11.87
C LEU A 7 -23.34 -20.74 -12.01
N ILE A 8 -24.32 -20.05 -12.64
CA ILE A 8 -24.33 -18.58 -12.76
C ILE A 8 -24.48 -17.94 -11.38
N GLU A 9 -25.42 -18.42 -10.56
CA GLU A 9 -25.62 -17.92 -9.19
C GLU A 9 -24.39 -18.17 -8.31
N GLN A 10 -23.76 -19.35 -8.41
CA GLN A 10 -22.52 -19.65 -7.68
C GLN A 10 -21.34 -18.77 -8.17
N ALA A 11 -21.25 -18.53 -9.47
CA ALA A 11 -20.24 -17.63 -10.01
C ALA A 11 -20.47 -16.17 -9.54
N GLN A 12 -21.71 -15.72 -9.50
CA GLN A 12 -22.08 -14.39 -8.99
C GLN A 12 -21.83 -14.26 -7.48
N GLN A 13 -22.16 -15.29 -6.69
CA GLN A 13 -21.89 -15.32 -5.25
C GLN A 13 -20.37 -15.36 -4.98
N ASN A 14 -19.59 -16.11 -5.74
CA ASN A 14 -18.15 -16.18 -5.61
C ASN A 14 -17.48 -14.86 -6.01
N THR A 15 -17.97 -14.16 -7.02
CA THR A 15 -17.46 -12.83 -7.41
C THR A 15 -17.81 -11.78 -6.36
N HIS A 16 -19.02 -11.83 -5.79
CA HIS A 16 -19.43 -10.91 -4.72
C HIS A 16 -18.66 -11.18 -3.42
N SER A 17 -18.51 -12.45 -3.06
CA SER A 17 -17.69 -12.91 -1.92
C SER A 17 -16.20 -12.55 -2.10
N ALA A 18 -15.63 -12.73 -3.29
CA ALA A 18 -14.25 -12.35 -3.58
C ALA A 18 -14.03 -10.83 -3.48
N VAL A 19 -15.00 -10.02 -3.89
CA VAL A 19 -14.94 -8.56 -3.75
C VAL A 19 -14.98 -8.14 -2.29
N VAL A 20 -15.80 -8.79 -1.47
CA VAL A 20 -15.92 -8.48 -0.03
C VAL A 20 -14.69 -8.91 0.77
N HIS A 21 -14.06 -10.03 0.42
CA HIS A 21 -12.88 -10.54 1.16
C HIS A 21 -11.56 -9.84 0.82
N HIS A 22 -11.48 -9.04 -0.25
CA HIS A 22 -10.28 -8.27 -0.57
C HIS A 22 -10.23 -6.88 0.08
N GLY A 23 -11.09 -6.61 1.08
CA GLY A 23 -11.00 -5.41 1.92
C GLY A 23 -11.03 -4.11 1.10
N PHE A 24 -11.95 -4.01 0.14
CA PHE A 24 -12.25 -2.73 -0.49
C PHE A 24 -12.82 -1.81 0.59
N ASP A 25 -12.17 -0.68 0.75
CA ASP A 25 -12.68 0.38 1.60
C ASP A 25 -13.77 1.11 0.80
N GLU A 26 -15.02 0.85 1.11
CA GLU A 26 -16.17 1.47 0.44
C GLU A 26 -16.20 3.01 0.61
N SER A 27 -15.31 3.55 1.45
CA SER A 27 -15.21 4.99 1.67
C SER A 27 -14.97 5.80 0.40
N PHE A 28 -14.39 5.19 -0.66
CA PHE A 28 -14.18 5.88 -1.92
C PHE A 28 -15.48 6.31 -2.61
N GLU A 29 -16.59 5.62 -2.35
CA GLU A 29 -17.91 5.98 -2.89
C GLU A 29 -18.42 7.30 -2.33
N SER A 30 -18.07 7.64 -1.08
CA SER A 30 -18.41 8.90 -0.44
C SER A 30 -17.68 10.12 -1.05
N CYS A 31 -16.75 9.89 -2.00
CA CYS A 31 -15.98 10.96 -2.62
C CYS A 31 -16.85 11.87 -3.50
N ILE A 32 -17.05 13.11 -3.08
CA ILE A 32 -17.80 14.16 -3.81
C ILE A 32 -16.98 14.86 -4.90
N LYS A 33 -15.75 14.41 -5.17
CA LYS A 33 -14.85 14.91 -6.23
C LYS A 33 -14.45 16.40 -6.10
N CYS A 34 -14.49 16.97 -4.90
CA CYS A 34 -14.20 18.40 -4.61
C CYS A 34 -12.75 18.83 -4.81
N THR A 35 -11.80 17.88 -4.98
CA THR A 35 -10.35 18.10 -5.16
C THR A 35 -9.60 18.73 -3.98
N ALA A 36 -10.21 19.00 -2.83
CA ALA A 36 -9.57 19.56 -1.64
C ALA A 36 -8.31 18.75 -1.23
N CYS A 37 -8.39 17.43 -1.28
CA CYS A 37 -7.27 16.52 -1.01
C CYS A 37 -6.05 16.75 -1.92
N THR A 38 -6.27 17.10 -3.20
CA THR A 38 -5.21 17.40 -4.16
C THR A 38 -4.57 18.76 -3.88
N ALA A 39 -5.36 19.74 -3.49
CA ALA A 39 -4.86 21.08 -3.15
C ALA A 39 -3.90 21.09 -1.96
N VAL A 40 -4.12 20.22 -0.96
CA VAL A 40 -3.27 20.12 0.24
C VAL A 40 -2.12 19.11 0.10
N CYS A 41 -2.04 18.40 -1.01
CA CYS A 41 -1.03 17.36 -1.19
C CYS A 41 0.36 17.94 -1.51
N PRO A 42 1.38 17.72 -0.65
CA PRO A 42 2.71 18.24 -0.90
C PRO A 42 3.38 17.58 -2.10
N VAL A 43 3.07 16.31 -2.37
CA VAL A 43 3.64 15.58 -3.52
C VAL A 43 3.06 16.08 -4.83
N SER A 44 1.74 16.22 -4.92
CA SER A 44 1.07 16.70 -6.13
C SER A 44 1.51 18.13 -6.52
N ARG A 45 1.86 18.95 -5.51
CA ARG A 45 2.34 20.31 -5.74
C ARG A 45 3.76 20.37 -6.33
N ASN A 46 4.62 19.41 -5.98
CA ASN A 46 6.04 19.42 -6.32
C ASN A 46 6.46 18.39 -7.38
N ASN A 47 5.62 17.40 -7.64
CA ASN A 47 5.90 16.33 -8.60
C ASN A 47 4.81 16.25 -9.66
N PRO A 48 5.07 16.69 -10.91
CA PRO A 48 4.09 16.65 -12.00
C PRO A 48 3.71 15.23 -12.42
N MET A 49 4.51 14.21 -12.07
CA MET A 49 4.21 12.81 -12.35
C MET A 49 3.15 12.23 -11.42
N TYR A 50 2.78 12.95 -10.36
CA TYR A 50 1.76 12.52 -9.42
C TYR A 50 0.46 13.30 -9.63
N PRO A 51 -0.59 12.68 -10.17
CA PRO A 51 -1.85 13.37 -10.50
C PRO A 51 -2.66 13.81 -9.27
N GLY A 52 -2.23 13.38 -8.09
CA GLY A 52 -2.82 13.75 -6.81
C GLY A 52 -3.68 12.65 -6.17
N PRO A 53 -4.00 12.84 -4.88
CA PRO A 53 -4.69 11.84 -4.06
C PRO A 53 -6.07 11.47 -4.59
N LYS A 54 -6.82 12.43 -5.14
CA LYS A 54 -8.15 12.17 -5.70
C LYS A 54 -8.11 11.15 -6.84
N GLN A 55 -7.20 11.35 -7.79
CA GLN A 55 -7.11 10.47 -8.97
C GLN A 55 -6.48 9.13 -8.61
N SER A 56 -5.43 9.13 -7.79
CA SER A 56 -4.73 7.91 -7.38
C SER A 56 -5.54 7.06 -6.40
N GLY A 57 -6.33 7.67 -5.54
CA GLY A 57 -7.20 7.04 -4.56
C GLY A 57 -8.59 6.73 -5.10
N PRO A 58 -9.61 7.55 -4.78
CA PRO A 58 -11.02 7.22 -5.07
C PRO A 58 -11.33 6.98 -6.54
N ASP A 59 -10.86 7.85 -7.43
CA ASP A 59 -11.13 7.68 -8.87
C ASP A 59 -10.40 6.45 -9.43
N GLY A 60 -9.15 6.22 -9.01
CA GLY A 60 -8.39 5.04 -9.37
C GLY A 60 -9.00 3.75 -8.84
N GLU A 61 -9.58 3.77 -7.64
CA GLU A 61 -10.24 2.60 -7.06
C GLU A 61 -11.48 2.19 -7.86
N ARG A 62 -12.31 3.14 -8.30
CA ARG A 62 -13.43 2.87 -9.19
C ARG A 62 -13.01 2.18 -10.49
N LEU A 63 -11.85 2.54 -11.04
CA LEU A 63 -11.31 1.88 -12.23
C LEU A 63 -10.81 0.46 -11.90
N ARG A 64 -10.16 0.29 -10.73
CA ARG A 64 -9.65 -1.01 -10.27
C ARG A 64 -10.76 -2.02 -9.96
N LEU A 65 -11.96 -1.57 -9.60
CA LEU A 65 -13.13 -2.44 -9.50
C LEU A 65 -13.52 -3.07 -10.82
N LYS A 66 -13.34 -2.34 -11.93
CA LYS A 66 -13.65 -2.86 -13.28
C LYS A 66 -12.54 -3.76 -13.81
N SER A 67 -11.29 -3.44 -13.51
CA SER A 67 -10.12 -4.20 -13.90
C SER A 67 -9.12 -4.24 -12.74
N SER A 68 -9.12 -5.34 -12.01
CA SER A 68 -8.27 -5.52 -10.84
C SER A 68 -6.76 -5.50 -11.16
N GLU A 69 -6.39 -5.65 -12.43
CA GLU A 69 -5.01 -5.60 -12.91
C GLU A 69 -4.51 -4.18 -13.15
N LEU A 70 -5.41 -3.20 -13.14
CA LEU A 70 -5.10 -1.81 -13.38
C LEU A 70 -4.21 -1.27 -12.26
N TYR A 71 -2.96 -1.03 -12.61
CA TYR A 71 -1.99 -0.40 -11.72
C TYR A 71 -1.55 0.94 -12.30
N ASP A 72 -1.66 1.96 -11.48
CA ASP A 72 -1.14 3.28 -11.79
C ASP A 72 0.25 3.44 -11.13
N GLU A 73 1.27 3.56 -11.93
CA GLU A 73 2.64 3.80 -11.47
C GLU A 73 2.76 5.03 -10.58
N ALA A 74 1.87 6.00 -10.73
CA ALA A 74 1.83 7.20 -9.90
C ALA A 74 1.58 6.90 -8.41
N LEU A 75 1.00 5.73 -8.07
CA LEU A 75 0.79 5.32 -6.69
C LEU A 75 2.09 5.28 -5.87
N LYS A 76 3.23 5.02 -6.50
CA LYS A 76 4.56 4.97 -5.85
C LYS A 76 4.98 6.29 -5.23
N TYR A 77 4.49 7.41 -5.74
CA TYR A 77 4.85 8.74 -5.25
C TYR A 77 4.11 9.15 -3.97
N CYS A 78 3.02 8.47 -3.61
CA CYS A 78 2.30 8.77 -2.38
C CYS A 78 3.15 8.40 -1.15
N THR A 79 3.41 9.38 -0.29
CA THR A 79 4.17 9.22 0.96
C THR A 79 3.32 8.78 2.15
N ASN A 80 2.02 8.57 1.95
CA ASN A 80 1.06 8.20 2.99
C ASN A 80 1.03 9.17 4.21
N CYS A 81 1.22 10.45 3.97
CA CYS A 81 1.25 11.48 5.03
C CYS A 81 -0.13 11.83 5.62
N LYS A 82 -1.21 11.25 5.13
CA LYS A 82 -2.60 11.40 5.60
C LYS A 82 -3.22 12.80 5.50
N ARG A 83 -2.51 13.82 5.01
CA ARG A 83 -3.06 15.18 4.87
C ARG A 83 -4.34 15.23 4.03
N CYS A 84 -4.42 14.41 3.00
CA CYS A 84 -5.59 14.30 2.13
C CYS A 84 -6.83 13.78 2.86
N GLU A 85 -6.67 12.91 3.85
CA GLU A 85 -7.76 12.39 4.68
C GLU A 85 -8.27 13.46 5.64
N VAL A 86 -7.35 14.17 6.31
CA VAL A 86 -7.70 15.27 7.22
C VAL A 86 -8.47 16.39 6.50
N ALA A 87 -8.12 16.67 5.25
CA ALA A 87 -8.77 17.71 4.45
C ALA A 87 -10.04 17.23 3.74
N CYS A 88 -10.40 15.95 3.85
CA CYS A 88 -11.54 15.40 3.15
C CYS A 88 -12.86 15.70 3.88
N PRO A 89 -13.81 16.46 3.31
CA PRO A 89 -15.08 16.76 3.95
C PRO A 89 -16.00 15.54 4.07
N SER A 90 -15.72 14.47 3.29
CA SER A 90 -16.49 13.22 3.29
C SER A 90 -15.76 12.06 3.97
N ASP A 91 -14.71 12.34 4.74
CA ASP A 91 -13.92 11.37 5.50
C ASP A 91 -13.42 10.15 4.70
N VAL A 92 -13.12 10.34 3.43
CA VAL A 92 -12.59 9.26 2.56
C VAL A 92 -11.16 8.90 3.00
N LYS A 93 -10.90 7.63 3.24
CA LYS A 93 -9.59 7.10 3.67
C LYS A 93 -8.63 6.94 2.49
N ILE A 94 -8.29 8.06 1.86
CA ILE A 94 -7.57 8.12 0.58
C ILE A 94 -6.19 7.45 0.65
N GLY A 95 -5.45 7.66 1.73
CA GLY A 95 -4.13 7.05 1.93
C GLY A 95 -4.22 5.53 2.03
N ASP A 96 -5.22 5.02 2.74
CA ASP A 96 -5.44 3.58 2.90
C ASP A 96 -5.83 2.94 1.58
N ILE A 97 -6.69 3.58 0.79
CA ILE A 97 -7.02 3.13 -0.57
C ILE A 97 -5.75 3.00 -1.42
N ILE A 98 -4.89 4.01 -1.41
CA ILE A 98 -3.64 4.01 -2.18
C ILE A 98 -2.69 2.90 -1.70
N VAL A 99 -2.52 2.74 -0.39
CA VAL A 99 -1.65 1.70 0.19
C VAL A 99 -2.16 0.31 -0.17
N ARG A 100 -3.46 0.06 -0.05
CA ARG A 100 -4.08 -1.22 -0.44
C ARG A 100 -3.90 -1.51 -1.92
N ALA A 101 -4.08 -0.51 -2.79
CA ALA A 101 -3.85 -0.67 -4.22
C ALA A 101 -2.39 -1.03 -4.55
N ARG A 102 -1.42 -0.41 -3.85
CA ARG A 102 0.01 -0.76 -3.97
C ARG A 102 0.29 -2.19 -3.51
N ASN A 103 -0.26 -2.59 -2.37
CA ASN A 103 -0.06 -3.94 -1.84
C ASN A 103 -0.64 -4.99 -2.78
N ARG A 104 -1.86 -4.81 -3.29
CA ARG A 104 -2.46 -5.71 -4.29
C ARG A 104 -1.58 -5.90 -5.51
N HIS A 105 -0.95 -4.83 -5.99
CA HIS A 105 -0.02 -4.91 -7.12
C HIS A 105 1.25 -5.66 -6.75
N LEU A 106 1.85 -5.35 -5.60
CA LEU A 106 3.09 -5.99 -5.14
C LEU A 106 2.91 -7.49 -4.86
N ASP A 107 1.74 -7.90 -4.37
CA ASP A 107 1.45 -9.31 -4.09
C ASP A 107 1.33 -10.16 -5.36
N ARG A 108 0.95 -9.53 -6.48
CA ARG A 108 0.88 -10.19 -7.79
C ARG A 108 2.22 -10.29 -8.50
N GLN A 109 3.19 -9.47 -8.12
CA GLN A 109 4.52 -9.52 -8.73
C GLN A 109 5.35 -10.66 -8.15
N ASN A 110 6.03 -11.42 -9.02
CA ASN A 110 7.06 -12.36 -8.60
C ASN A 110 8.26 -11.59 -8.05
N LYS A 111 8.27 -11.39 -6.72
CA LYS A 111 9.37 -10.69 -6.05
C LYS A 111 10.67 -11.48 -6.20
N PRO A 112 11.77 -10.83 -6.57
CA PRO A 112 13.11 -11.43 -6.55
C PRO A 112 13.42 -12.02 -5.17
N LEU A 113 14.24 -13.07 -5.12
CA LEU A 113 14.60 -13.76 -3.87
C LEU A 113 15.13 -12.81 -2.80
N MET A 114 15.93 -11.82 -3.19
CA MET A 114 16.47 -10.81 -2.28
C MET A 114 15.39 -9.96 -1.61
N HIS A 115 14.31 -9.62 -2.32
CA HIS A 115 13.18 -8.89 -1.73
C HIS A 115 12.41 -9.76 -0.75
N LYS A 116 12.20 -11.05 -1.07
CA LYS A 116 11.55 -12.00 -0.16
C LYS A 116 12.37 -12.19 1.13
N LEU A 117 13.70 -12.28 1.00
CA LEU A 117 14.60 -12.40 2.15
C LEU A 117 14.55 -11.13 3.02
N ARG A 118 14.64 -9.96 2.41
CA ARG A 118 14.50 -8.68 3.13
C ARG A 118 13.16 -8.60 3.86
N ASP A 119 12.06 -8.91 3.18
CA ASP A 119 10.71 -8.86 3.74
C ASP A 119 10.58 -9.86 4.91
N ALA A 120 11.17 -11.06 4.80
CA ALA A 120 11.22 -12.05 5.88
C ALA A 120 12.03 -11.56 7.09
N ILE A 121 13.17 -10.91 6.88
CA ILE A 121 13.97 -10.31 7.95
C ILE A 121 13.18 -9.20 8.66
N LEU A 122 12.57 -8.29 7.89
CA LEU A 122 11.82 -7.16 8.43
C LEU A 122 10.52 -7.59 9.14
N SER A 123 9.88 -8.68 8.70
CA SER A 123 8.66 -9.20 9.34
C SER A 123 8.95 -9.94 10.65
N ASN A 124 10.18 -10.42 10.85
CA ASN A 124 10.58 -11.19 12.03
C ASN A 124 11.52 -10.38 12.95
N THR A 125 11.23 -9.10 13.16
CA THR A 125 12.07 -8.21 13.99
C THR A 125 12.26 -8.70 15.41
N ASP A 126 11.26 -9.35 16.03
CA ASP A 126 11.36 -9.92 17.37
C ASP A 126 12.37 -11.05 17.45
N LEU A 127 12.39 -11.92 16.43
CA LEU A 127 13.39 -13.00 16.35
C LEU A 127 14.78 -12.41 16.16
N MET A 128 14.92 -11.43 15.29
CA MET A 128 16.16 -10.71 15.05
C MET A 128 16.65 -10.01 16.33
N GLY A 129 15.76 -9.38 17.09
CA GLY A 129 16.06 -8.76 18.37
C GLY A 129 16.58 -9.77 19.39
N LYS A 130 15.90 -10.90 19.55
CA LYS A 130 16.33 -11.98 20.45
C LYS A 130 17.68 -12.57 20.08
N MET A 131 17.97 -12.74 18.80
CA MET A 131 19.27 -13.24 18.33
C MET A 131 20.38 -12.21 18.49
N ASN A 132 20.10 -10.93 18.29
CA ASN A 132 21.10 -9.87 18.37
C ASN A 132 21.39 -9.42 19.82
N THR A 133 20.46 -9.62 20.75
CA THR A 133 20.66 -9.21 22.16
C THR A 133 21.93 -9.79 22.77
N PRO A 134 22.24 -11.10 22.68
CA PRO A 134 23.47 -11.65 23.21
C PRO A 134 24.73 -11.19 22.46
N LEU A 135 24.59 -10.78 21.20
CA LEU A 135 25.68 -10.29 20.35
C LEU A 135 25.92 -8.77 20.50
N ALA A 136 25.01 -8.06 21.17
CA ALA A 136 25.06 -6.60 21.31
C ALA A 136 26.39 -6.09 21.89
N PRO A 137 27.01 -6.69 22.93
CA PRO A 137 28.29 -6.21 23.46
C PRO A 137 29.41 -6.30 22.40
N ILE A 138 29.43 -7.36 21.59
CA ILE A 138 30.42 -7.55 20.53
C ILE A 138 30.22 -6.52 19.42
N VAL A 139 28.99 -6.36 18.95
CA VAL A 139 28.64 -5.40 17.90
C VAL A 139 28.95 -3.97 18.35
N ASN A 140 28.60 -3.60 19.58
CA ASN A 140 28.86 -2.28 20.15
C ASN A 140 30.38 -2.00 20.28
N THR A 141 31.17 -3.01 20.60
CA THR A 141 32.62 -2.88 20.67
C THR A 141 33.20 -2.62 19.26
N ILE A 142 32.76 -3.40 18.27
CA ILE A 142 33.22 -3.26 16.87
C ILE A 142 32.80 -1.91 16.30
N THR A 143 31.56 -1.49 16.48
CA THR A 143 31.04 -0.20 15.99
C THR A 143 31.64 1.00 16.73
N GLY A 144 32.10 0.79 17.96
CA GLY A 144 32.82 1.79 18.76
C GLY A 144 34.26 2.05 18.32
N LEU A 145 34.85 1.17 17.52
CA LEU A 145 36.22 1.34 17.03
C LEU A 145 36.29 2.55 16.06
N LYS A 146 37.39 3.34 16.16
CA LYS A 146 37.61 4.52 15.29
C LYS A 146 37.60 4.18 13.79
N ALA A 147 38.08 2.98 13.44
CA ALA A 147 38.10 2.51 12.06
C ALA A 147 36.71 2.29 11.45
N THR A 148 35.77 1.74 12.23
CA THR A 148 34.40 1.54 11.77
C THR A 148 33.61 2.85 11.69
N LYS A 149 33.88 3.80 12.60
CA LYS A 149 33.29 5.15 12.51
C LYS A 149 33.72 5.88 11.24
N PHE A 150 35.01 5.78 10.88
CA PHE A 150 35.53 6.37 9.64
C PHE A 150 34.97 5.76 8.36
N LEU A 151 34.57 4.48 8.40
CA LEU A 151 33.95 3.79 7.23
C LEU A 151 32.46 4.06 7.07
N LEU A 152 31.79 4.57 8.13
CA LEU A 152 30.36 4.84 8.16
C LEU A 152 30.02 6.33 7.97
N GLU A 153 31.01 7.23 7.99
CA GLU A 153 30.91 8.65 7.59
C GLU A 153 31.17 8.82 6.10
#